data_8bb761ba2c00a25eeab1bd7170fefbc6
#
_entry.id   8bb761ba2c00a25eeab1bd7170fefbc6
#
_cell.length_a   1.000
_cell.length_b   1.000
_cell.length_c   1.000
_cell.angle_alpha   90.00
_cell.angle_beta   90.00
_cell.angle_gamma   90.00
#
_symmetry.space_group_name_H-M   'P 1'
#
loop_
_entity.id
_entity.type
_entity.pdbx_description
1 polymer ?
#
loop_
_entity_poly.entity_id
_entity_poly.type
_entity_poly.pdbx_seq_one_letter_code
_entity_poly.pdbx_strand_id
1 'polypeptide(L)'
;MSTTTPDFQADDFLLDHYVGKTPLVRLQRLANHTQATVLAKLEGNNPAGSVKDRPAYNMIMQAEKRGQIKPGDTLIEATSGNTGIALAMVAAMRGYNMKLIMPANSSQERKDAMRAYGAELIEAQNMEEARDMALQMQTDGIGLVLNQFGNPDNVEAHYLTTGPEIWKQTGGKITHFVSSMGTTGTIMGISKYLKEQNPDVQIVGLQPAEGSNIPGIRRWPTEYLPTIFDASRVDRIMDIPQIEAEKTARQLSRTEGISAGVSSGGAVWASIKLAEENPQAVIVCIVCDRGDRYLSTGLFSVED
;
A
#
# COMPACT_ATOMS: atom_id res chain seq x y z
N MET A 1 39.79 -0.61 -22.73
CA MET A 1 38.69 -0.81 -21.76
C MET A 1 37.77 -1.84 -22.39
N SER A 2 37.75 -3.06 -21.90
CA SER A 2 36.87 -4.13 -22.39
C SER A 2 35.45 -3.85 -21.88
N THR A 3 34.56 -3.45 -22.76
CA THR A 3 33.14 -3.37 -22.50
C THR A 3 32.56 -4.78 -22.62
N THR A 4 32.61 -5.52 -21.53
CA THR A 4 31.82 -6.76 -21.44
C THR A 4 30.35 -6.32 -21.38
N THR A 5 29.63 -6.54 -22.49
CA THR A 5 28.13 -6.53 -22.45
C THR A 5 27.72 -7.54 -21.39
N PRO A 6 26.83 -7.15 -20.44
CA PRO A 6 26.31 -8.13 -19.48
C PRO A 6 25.65 -9.28 -20.26
N ASP A 7 25.95 -10.50 -19.85
CA ASP A 7 25.29 -11.69 -20.41
C ASP A 7 23.78 -11.56 -20.20
N PHE A 8 23.00 -11.70 -21.27
CA PHE A 8 21.54 -11.72 -21.22
C PHE A 8 21.08 -12.98 -20.48
N GLN A 9 20.41 -12.77 -19.34
CA GLN A 9 19.75 -13.84 -18.59
C GLN A 9 18.23 -13.59 -18.65
N ALA A 10 17.48 -14.47 -19.31
CA ALA A 10 16.04 -14.31 -19.48
C ALA A 10 15.29 -14.21 -18.14
N ASP A 11 15.76 -14.89 -17.11
CA ASP A 11 15.19 -14.89 -15.77
C ASP A 11 15.31 -13.53 -15.05
N ASP A 12 16.21 -12.63 -15.49
CA ASP A 12 16.31 -11.27 -14.96
C ASP A 12 15.12 -10.40 -15.34
N PHE A 13 14.28 -10.85 -16.28
CA PHE A 13 13.13 -10.11 -16.81
C PHE A 13 11.77 -10.65 -16.34
N LEU A 14 11.74 -11.49 -15.32
CA LEU A 14 10.49 -11.96 -14.72
C LEU A 14 9.79 -10.80 -13.98
N LEU A 15 8.45 -10.80 -14.01
CA LEU A 15 7.63 -9.75 -13.37
C LEU A 15 7.89 -9.63 -11.86
N ASP A 16 8.28 -10.73 -11.21
CA ASP A 16 8.69 -10.80 -9.80
C ASP A 16 9.74 -9.73 -9.45
N HIS A 17 10.68 -9.48 -10.34
CA HIS A 17 11.80 -8.55 -10.14
C HIS A 17 11.37 -7.07 -10.20
N TYR A 18 10.15 -6.83 -10.64
CA TYR A 18 9.58 -5.47 -10.80
C TYR A 18 8.56 -5.11 -9.70
N VAL A 19 8.28 -6.02 -8.76
CA VAL A 19 7.56 -5.68 -7.53
C VAL A 19 8.50 -4.89 -6.62
N GLY A 20 8.14 -3.66 -6.33
CA GLY A 20 9.02 -2.71 -5.65
C GLY A 20 9.88 -1.87 -6.61
N LYS A 21 11.02 -1.41 -6.13
CA LYS A 21 11.95 -0.50 -6.86
C LYS A 21 11.24 0.76 -7.40
N THR A 22 10.26 1.24 -6.64
CA THR A 22 9.41 2.36 -7.06
C THR A 22 10.16 3.69 -6.99
N PRO A 23 9.76 4.67 -7.80
CA PRO A 23 10.36 6.01 -7.77
C PRO A 23 10.11 6.72 -6.45
N LEU A 24 11.08 7.56 -6.05
CA LEU A 24 10.92 8.58 -5.02
C LEU A 24 11.09 9.94 -5.71
N VAL A 25 10.06 10.79 -5.67
CA VAL A 25 10.05 12.08 -6.40
C VAL A 25 9.81 13.23 -5.45
N ARG A 26 10.45 14.39 -5.72
CA ARG A 26 10.24 15.60 -4.95
C ARG A 26 8.98 16.31 -5.45
N LEU A 27 8.13 16.75 -4.53
CA LEU A 27 7.04 17.68 -4.84
C LEU A 27 7.62 19.06 -5.07
N GLN A 28 7.34 19.65 -6.25
CA GLN A 28 7.99 20.87 -6.70
C GLN A 28 7.12 22.12 -6.48
N ARG A 29 5.80 21.95 -6.50
CA ARG A 29 4.85 23.08 -6.53
C ARG A 29 3.93 23.10 -5.31
N LEU A 30 3.40 21.96 -4.89
CA LEU A 30 2.47 21.89 -3.73
C LEU A 30 3.15 22.28 -2.41
N ALA A 31 4.42 21.96 -2.25
CA ALA A 31 5.20 22.25 -1.04
C ALA A 31 6.17 23.45 -1.20
N ASN A 32 6.09 24.23 -2.30
CA ASN A 32 7.07 25.28 -2.63
C ASN A 32 7.09 26.46 -1.67
N HIS A 33 6.03 26.64 -0.88
CA HIS A 33 5.93 27.67 0.15
C HIS A 33 6.64 27.27 1.44
N THR A 34 7.09 26.02 1.56
CA THR A 34 7.87 25.51 2.69
C THR A 34 9.36 25.49 2.35
N GLN A 35 10.21 25.43 3.37
CA GLN A 35 11.67 25.26 3.18
C GLN A 35 12.07 23.76 3.28
N ALA A 36 11.15 22.88 3.70
CA ALA A 36 11.36 21.45 3.82
C ALA A 36 11.39 20.76 2.45
N THR A 37 11.98 19.58 2.41
CA THR A 37 11.93 18.71 1.23
C THR A 37 10.84 17.66 1.42
N VAL A 38 9.79 17.69 0.61
CA VAL A 38 8.71 16.69 0.61
C VAL A 38 8.90 15.75 -0.57
N LEU A 39 9.01 14.45 -0.27
CA LEU A 39 9.26 13.38 -1.22
C LEU A 39 8.09 12.40 -1.23
N ALA A 40 7.60 12.05 -2.42
CA ALA A 40 6.53 11.11 -2.64
C ALA A 40 7.08 9.77 -3.15
N LYS A 41 6.87 8.67 -2.41
CA LYS A 41 7.20 7.31 -2.82
C LYS A 41 6.05 6.75 -3.64
N LEU A 42 6.25 6.63 -4.96
CA LEU A 42 5.20 6.31 -5.92
C LEU A 42 4.91 4.81 -6.00
N GLU A 43 4.19 4.28 -5.02
CA GLU A 43 3.84 2.86 -4.95
C GLU A 43 2.81 2.43 -6.01
N GLY A 44 2.14 3.37 -6.65
CA GLY A 44 1.33 3.14 -7.85
C GLY A 44 2.12 2.62 -9.06
N ASN A 45 3.45 2.70 -9.03
CA ASN A 45 4.33 2.18 -10.08
C ASN A 45 4.64 0.68 -9.95
N ASN A 46 4.17 0.01 -8.91
CA ASN A 46 4.18 -1.44 -8.84
C ASN A 46 3.34 -2.06 -9.98
N PRO A 47 3.59 -3.30 -10.40
CA PRO A 47 2.92 -3.95 -11.54
C PRO A 47 1.38 -3.95 -11.46
N ALA A 48 0.79 -4.30 -10.32
CA ALA A 48 -0.65 -4.22 -10.12
C ALA A 48 -1.13 -2.82 -9.69
N GLY A 49 -0.23 -1.84 -9.57
CA GLY A 49 -0.52 -0.42 -9.41
C GLY A 49 -0.77 0.05 -7.99
N SER A 50 -0.23 -0.63 -6.97
CA SER A 50 -0.36 -0.15 -5.59
C SER A 50 0.75 -0.65 -4.65
N VAL A 51 0.78 -0.05 -3.45
CA VAL A 51 1.63 -0.49 -2.33
C VAL A 51 1.36 -1.93 -1.90
N LYS A 52 0.19 -2.49 -2.24
CA LYS A 52 -0.21 -3.84 -1.84
C LYS A 52 0.44 -4.95 -2.66
N ASP A 53 1.08 -4.62 -3.77
CA ASP A 53 1.82 -5.58 -4.58
C ASP A 53 2.94 -6.24 -3.76
N ARG A 54 3.62 -5.46 -2.93
CA ARG A 54 4.73 -5.94 -2.09
C ARG A 54 4.27 -6.94 -1.02
N PRO A 55 3.28 -6.64 -0.15
CA PRO A 55 2.82 -7.62 0.82
C PRO A 55 2.12 -8.81 0.16
N ALA A 56 1.36 -8.63 -0.92
CA ALA A 56 0.75 -9.75 -1.64
C ALA A 56 1.81 -10.73 -2.15
N TYR A 57 2.85 -10.22 -2.78
CA TYR A 57 3.98 -11.03 -3.25
C TYR A 57 4.67 -11.74 -2.09
N ASN A 58 5.05 -11.01 -1.03
CA ASN A 58 5.79 -11.61 0.08
C ASN A 58 4.98 -12.65 0.85
N MET A 59 3.68 -12.39 1.13
CA MET A 59 2.81 -13.36 1.82
C MET A 59 2.72 -14.70 1.06
N ILE A 60 2.55 -14.65 -0.27
CA ILE A 60 2.50 -15.87 -1.10
C ILE A 60 3.86 -16.55 -1.13
N MET A 61 4.94 -15.82 -1.39
CA MET A 61 6.28 -16.40 -1.46
C MET A 61 6.75 -17.02 -0.14
N GLN A 62 6.43 -16.40 0.99
CA GLN A 62 6.80 -16.96 2.30
C GLN A 62 5.94 -18.18 2.66
N ALA A 63 4.65 -18.19 2.30
CA ALA A 63 3.80 -19.36 2.46
C ALA A 63 4.29 -20.55 1.61
N GLU A 64 4.70 -20.29 0.36
CA GLU A 64 5.32 -21.27 -0.53
C GLU A 64 6.64 -21.81 0.06
N LYS A 65 7.52 -20.91 0.51
CA LYS A 65 8.81 -21.27 1.12
C LYS A 65 8.64 -22.13 2.39
N ARG A 66 7.59 -21.88 3.17
CA ARG A 66 7.24 -22.69 4.35
C ARG A 66 6.56 -24.03 4.00
N GLY A 67 6.27 -24.28 2.72
CA GLY A 67 5.57 -25.48 2.27
C GLY A 67 4.08 -25.50 2.63
N GLN A 68 3.50 -24.35 2.96
CA GLN A 68 2.07 -24.24 3.28
C GLN A 68 1.18 -24.28 2.04
N ILE A 69 1.73 -23.86 0.90
CA ILE A 69 1.09 -23.83 -0.42
C ILE A 69 2.09 -24.23 -1.51
N LYS A 70 1.55 -24.69 -2.64
CA LYS A 70 2.30 -24.96 -3.88
C LYS A 70 1.48 -24.54 -5.09
N PRO A 71 2.09 -24.27 -6.25
CA PRO A 71 1.35 -23.95 -7.48
C PRO A 71 0.21 -24.93 -7.74
N GLY A 72 -0.98 -24.41 -8.10
CA GLY A 72 -2.22 -25.13 -8.25
C GLY A 72 -3.14 -25.10 -7.02
N ASP A 73 -2.64 -24.77 -5.84
CA ASP A 73 -3.47 -24.62 -4.64
C ASP A 73 -4.38 -23.36 -4.73
N THR A 74 -5.40 -23.34 -3.89
CA THR A 74 -6.35 -22.21 -3.80
C THR A 74 -6.00 -21.30 -2.65
N LEU A 75 -5.89 -20.00 -2.94
CA LEU A 75 -5.73 -18.92 -1.98
C LEU A 75 -7.05 -18.18 -1.79
N ILE A 76 -7.32 -17.74 -0.58
CA ILE A 76 -8.57 -17.05 -0.21
C ILE A 76 -8.22 -15.75 0.52
N GLU A 77 -8.92 -14.66 0.20
CA GLU A 77 -8.82 -13.42 0.98
C GLU A 77 -10.14 -12.64 0.95
N ALA A 78 -10.51 -12.06 2.10
CA ALA A 78 -11.62 -11.13 2.21
C ALA A 78 -11.11 -9.70 1.98
N THR A 79 -11.38 -9.13 0.81
CA THR A 79 -10.89 -7.79 0.45
C THR A 79 -11.61 -7.21 -0.75
N SER A 80 -11.92 -5.93 -0.71
CA SER A 80 -12.56 -5.18 -1.80
C SER A 80 -11.64 -4.17 -2.49
N GLY A 81 -10.34 -4.16 -2.12
CA GLY A 81 -9.43 -3.10 -2.54
C GLY A 81 -8.17 -3.59 -3.25
N ASN A 82 -7.14 -2.76 -3.13
CA ASN A 82 -5.84 -2.98 -3.77
C ASN A 82 -5.18 -4.32 -3.40
N THR A 83 -5.43 -4.84 -2.20
CA THR A 83 -4.92 -6.15 -1.78
C THR A 83 -5.46 -7.26 -2.67
N GLY A 84 -6.76 -7.26 -2.98
CA GLY A 84 -7.36 -8.27 -3.86
C GLY A 84 -6.77 -8.24 -5.28
N ILE A 85 -6.57 -7.04 -5.84
CA ILE A 85 -5.96 -6.89 -7.17
C ILE A 85 -4.52 -7.42 -7.15
N ALA A 86 -3.74 -7.06 -6.12
CA ALA A 86 -2.36 -7.50 -6.00
C ALA A 86 -2.24 -9.02 -5.79
N LEU A 87 -3.09 -9.61 -4.94
CA LEU A 87 -3.14 -11.06 -4.73
C LEU A 87 -3.54 -11.81 -6.01
N ALA A 88 -4.52 -11.29 -6.76
CA ALA A 88 -4.92 -11.87 -8.03
C ALA A 88 -3.77 -11.85 -9.05
N MET A 89 -3.04 -10.74 -9.15
CA MET A 89 -1.86 -10.63 -10.01
C MET A 89 -0.79 -11.67 -9.62
N VAL A 90 -0.42 -11.74 -8.34
CA VAL A 90 0.63 -12.67 -7.89
C VAL A 90 0.20 -14.12 -8.06
N ALA A 91 -1.09 -14.43 -7.78
CA ALA A 91 -1.64 -15.77 -8.00
C ALA A 91 -1.53 -16.17 -9.49
N ALA A 92 -1.88 -15.26 -10.41
CA ALA A 92 -1.72 -15.49 -11.85
C ALA A 92 -0.24 -15.74 -12.24
N MET A 93 0.68 -14.94 -11.70
CA MET A 93 2.13 -15.10 -11.96
C MET A 93 2.67 -16.44 -11.49
N ARG A 94 2.17 -16.93 -10.34
CA ARG A 94 2.73 -18.10 -9.63
C ARG A 94 1.92 -19.38 -9.82
N GLY A 95 0.82 -19.32 -10.59
CA GLY A 95 -0.01 -20.48 -10.89
C GLY A 95 -0.90 -20.96 -9.73
N TYR A 96 -1.39 -20.03 -8.90
CA TYR A 96 -2.38 -20.27 -7.86
C TYR A 96 -3.80 -19.95 -8.31
N ASN A 97 -4.79 -20.63 -7.74
CA ASN A 97 -6.19 -20.24 -7.88
C ASN A 97 -6.52 -19.19 -6.82
N MET A 98 -7.09 -18.04 -7.22
CA MET A 98 -7.42 -16.97 -6.27
C MET A 98 -8.93 -16.80 -6.11
N LYS A 99 -9.42 -16.92 -4.88
CA LYS A 99 -10.81 -16.62 -4.49
C LYS A 99 -10.83 -15.36 -3.63
N LEU A 100 -11.55 -14.33 -4.08
CA LEU A 100 -11.67 -13.05 -3.39
C LEU A 100 -13.11 -12.83 -2.97
N ILE A 101 -13.34 -12.62 -1.68
CA ILE A 101 -14.64 -12.39 -1.10
C ILE A 101 -14.77 -10.90 -0.78
N MET A 102 -15.82 -10.26 -1.28
CA MET A 102 -15.97 -8.82 -1.17
C MET A 102 -17.43 -8.39 -1.08
N PRO A 103 -17.71 -7.21 -0.49
CA PRO A 103 -19.05 -6.63 -0.54
C PRO A 103 -19.53 -6.40 -1.98
N ALA A 104 -20.81 -6.73 -2.22
CA ALA A 104 -21.44 -6.60 -3.55
C ALA A 104 -21.36 -5.18 -4.14
N ASN A 105 -21.34 -4.15 -3.28
CA ASN A 105 -21.25 -2.73 -3.63
C ASN A 105 -19.81 -2.24 -3.92
N SER A 106 -18.82 -3.13 -4.00
CA SER A 106 -17.46 -2.79 -4.40
C SER A 106 -17.44 -2.24 -5.84
N SER A 107 -16.53 -1.28 -6.13
CA SER A 107 -16.49 -0.61 -7.43
C SER A 107 -16.22 -1.60 -8.58
N GLN A 108 -16.85 -1.32 -9.74
CA GLN A 108 -16.76 -2.19 -10.91
C GLN A 108 -15.33 -2.32 -11.41
N GLU A 109 -14.56 -1.23 -11.44
CA GLU A 109 -13.17 -1.25 -11.90
C GLU A 109 -12.29 -2.20 -11.09
N ARG A 110 -12.52 -2.28 -9.77
CA ARG A 110 -11.78 -3.22 -8.92
C ARG A 110 -12.18 -4.66 -9.19
N LYS A 111 -13.48 -4.92 -9.36
CA LYS A 111 -13.97 -6.26 -9.74
C LYS A 111 -13.38 -6.71 -11.07
N ASP A 112 -13.38 -5.82 -12.06
CA ASP A 112 -12.88 -6.13 -13.40
C ASP A 112 -11.35 -6.33 -13.40
N ALA A 113 -10.60 -5.52 -12.63
CA ALA A 113 -9.17 -5.72 -12.48
C ALA A 113 -8.83 -7.07 -11.85
N MET A 114 -9.55 -7.51 -10.82
CA MET A 114 -9.35 -8.82 -10.19
C MET A 114 -9.70 -9.97 -11.15
N ARG A 115 -10.82 -9.86 -11.88
CA ARG A 115 -11.23 -10.85 -12.89
C ARG A 115 -10.23 -10.93 -14.06
N ALA A 116 -9.65 -9.80 -14.46
CA ALA A 116 -8.66 -9.78 -15.54
C ALA A 116 -7.40 -10.61 -15.19
N TYR A 117 -7.07 -10.72 -13.91
CA TYR A 117 -6.03 -11.63 -13.43
C TYR A 117 -6.52 -13.06 -13.16
N GLY A 118 -7.78 -13.38 -13.46
CA GLY A 118 -8.34 -14.74 -13.32
C GLY A 118 -8.86 -15.07 -11.91
N ALA A 119 -9.02 -14.09 -11.02
CA ALA A 119 -9.59 -14.35 -9.70
C ALA A 119 -11.09 -14.65 -9.77
N GLU A 120 -11.54 -15.64 -9.00
CA GLU A 120 -12.95 -15.89 -8.73
C GLU A 120 -13.44 -14.92 -7.66
N LEU A 121 -14.52 -14.17 -7.97
CA LEU A 121 -15.12 -13.22 -7.05
C LEU A 121 -16.38 -13.79 -6.40
N ILE A 122 -16.43 -13.74 -5.08
CA ILE A 122 -17.58 -14.16 -4.27
C ILE A 122 -18.13 -12.91 -3.58
N GLU A 123 -19.41 -12.66 -3.74
CA GLU A 123 -20.06 -11.48 -3.15
C GLU A 123 -20.58 -11.80 -1.74
N ALA A 124 -20.39 -10.86 -0.83
CA ALA A 124 -20.92 -10.83 0.53
C ALA A 124 -21.71 -9.53 0.76
N GLN A 125 -22.50 -9.47 1.83
CA GLN A 125 -23.27 -8.26 2.16
C GLN A 125 -22.34 -7.13 2.67
N ASN A 126 -21.33 -7.49 3.45
CA ASN A 126 -20.36 -6.58 4.07
C ASN A 126 -19.01 -7.27 4.27
N MET A 127 -18.04 -6.54 4.83
CA MET A 127 -16.68 -7.07 5.05
C MET A 127 -16.61 -8.10 6.19
N GLU A 128 -17.48 -7.99 7.17
CA GLU A 128 -17.57 -8.92 8.29
C GLU A 128 -18.00 -10.32 7.77
N GLU A 129 -19.08 -10.36 7.01
CA GLU A 129 -19.53 -11.60 6.36
C GLU A 129 -18.46 -12.16 5.41
N ALA A 130 -17.81 -11.30 4.62
CA ALA A 130 -16.73 -11.73 3.73
C ALA A 130 -15.58 -12.43 4.49
N ARG A 131 -15.23 -11.93 5.67
CA ARG A 131 -14.20 -12.55 6.53
C ARG A 131 -14.65 -13.89 7.10
N ASP A 132 -15.90 -13.96 7.58
CA ASP A 132 -16.47 -15.20 8.11
C ASP A 132 -16.53 -16.28 7.02
N MET A 133 -16.96 -15.90 5.82
CA MET A 133 -16.97 -16.82 4.65
C MET A 133 -15.57 -17.31 4.31
N ALA A 134 -14.55 -16.42 4.31
CA ALA A 134 -13.17 -16.81 4.04
C ALA A 134 -12.68 -17.85 5.06
N LEU A 135 -12.92 -17.61 6.34
CA LEU A 135 -12.53 -18.55 7.42
C LEU A 135 -13.29 -19.87 7.34
N GLN A 136 -14.58 -19.83 6.99
CA GLN A 136 -15.36 -21.06 6.79
C GLN A 136 -14.81 -21.87 5.62
N MET A 137 -14.51 -21.22 4.48
CA MET A 137 -13.92 -21.90 3.32
C MET A 137 -12.57 -22.53 3.64
N GLN A 138 -11.75 -21.89 4.47
CA GLN A 138 -10.49 -22.49 4.94
C GLN A 138 -10.76 -23.69 5.84
N THR A 139 -11.73 -23.62 6.76
CA THR A 139 -12.14 -24.74 7.63
C THR A 139 -12.64 -25.94 6.82
N ASP A 140 -13.34 -25.66 5.73
CA ASP A 140 -13.85 -26.67 4.79
C ASP A 140 -12.75 -27.24 3.86
N GLY A 141 -11.49 -26.79 4.01
CA GLY A 141 -10.36 -27.29 3.23
C GLY A 141 -10.33 -26.81 1.78
N ILE A 142 -11.06 -25.74 1.43
CA ILE A 142 -11.12 -25.20 0.06
C ILE A 142 -9.81 -24.49 -0.32
N GLY A 143 -9.13 -23.85 0.64
CA GLY A 143 -7.89 -23.13 0.39
C GLY A 143 -7.31 -22.47 1.64
N LEU A 144 -6.20 -21.75 1.48
CA LEU A 144 -5.53 -21.02 2.54
C LEU A 144 -5.95 -19.54 2.55
N VAL A 145 -6.35 -19.02 3.72
CA VAL A 145 -6.55 -17.59 3.95
C VAL A 145 -5.22 -16.94 4.31
N LEU A 146 -4.81 -15.93 3.54
CA LEU A 146 -3.52 -15.24 3.75
C LEU A 146 -3.54 -14.27 4.94
N ASN A 147 -4.71 -13.72 5.29
CA ASN A 147 -4.95 -12.87 6.47
C ASN A 147 -4.05 -11.64 6.56
N GLN A 148 -4.24 -10.68 5.68
CA GLN A 148 -3.43 -9.44 5.61
C GLN A 148 -3.34 -8.63 6.91
N PHE A 149 -4.30 -8.79 7.84
CA PHE A 149 -4.35 -8.05 9.12
C PHE A 149 -3.57 -8.70 10.27
N GLY A 150 -3.20 -9.96 10.10
CA GLY A 150 -2.49 -10.75 11.12
C GLY A 150 -1.22 -11.42 10.59
N ASN A 151 -0.94 -11.32 9.31
CA ASN A 151 0.20 -11.99 8.68
C ASN A 151 1.49 -11.16 8.83
N PRO A 152 2.52 -11.65 9.54
CA PRO A 152 3.78 -10.92 9.70
C PRO A 152 4.53 -10.69 8.38
N ASP A 153 4.29 -11.53 7.37
CA ASP A 153 4.91 -11.38 6.05
C ASP A 153 4.46 -10.08 5.34
N ASN A 154 3.31 -9.49 5.73
CA ASN A 154 2.89 -8.17 5.29
C ASN A 154 3.84 -7.08 5.80
N VAL A 155 4.25 -7.16 7.06
CA VAL A 155 5.23 -6.24 7.66
C VAL A 155 6.60 -6.46 7.05
N GLU A 156 7.00 -7.72 6.94
CA GLU A 156 8.32 -8.11 6.42
C GLU A 156 8.53 -7.66 4.97
N ALA A 157 7.51 -7.66 4.14
CA ALA A 157 7.57 -7.13 2.78
C ALA A 157 8.15 -5.70 2.74
N HIS A 158 7.67 -4.84 3.63
CA HIS A 158 8.11 -3.45 3.69
C HIS A 158 9.43 -3.26 4.42
N TYR A 159 9.71 -4.10 5.41
CA TYR A 159 11.00 -4.13 6.09
C TYR A 159 12.14 -4.51 5.14
N LEU A 160 11.93 -5.52 4.30
CA LEU A 160 12.93 -6.03 3.38
C LEU A 160 13.08 -5.18 2.09
N THR A 161 12.07 -4.41 1.72
CA THR A 161 12.07 -3.73 0.41
C THR A 161 11.86 -2.21 0.53
N THR A 162 10.69 -1.75 0.97
CA THR A 162 10.32 -0.32 0.94
C THR A 162 11.17 0.52 1.88
N GLY A 163 11.44 0.04 3.07
CA GLY A 163 12.32 0.70 4.06
C GLY A 163 13.74 0.91 3.51
N PRO A 164 14.44 -0.14 3.07
CA PRO A 164 15.75 -0.04 2.42
C PRO A 164 15.77 0.88 1.19
N GLU A 165 14.74 0.82 0.34
CA GLU A 165 14.64 1.69 -0.82
C GLU A 165 14.59 3.17 -0.41
N ILE A 166 13.70 3.53 0.53
CA ILE A 166 13.57 4.91 1.03
C ILE A 166 14.88 5.39 1.65
N TRP A 167 15.49 4.59 2.50
CA TRP A 167 16.78 4.93 3.13
C TRP A 167 17.85 5.22 2.11
N LYS A 168 18.02 4.33 1.13
CA LYS A 168 19.00 4.48 0.05
C LYS A 168 18.70 5.69 -0.83
N GLN A 169 17.44 5.88 -1.24
CA GLN A 169 17.02 6.97 -2.13
C GLN A 169 17.16 8.35 -1.48
N THR A 170 17.04 8.44 -0.15
CA THR A 170 17.25 9.69 0.59
C THR A 170 18.71 9.88 1.03
N GLY A 171 19.60 8.92 0.76
CA GLY A 171 20.97 8.93 1.27
C GLY A 171 21.02 8.97 2.79
N GLY A 172 20.05 8.36 3.47
CA GLY A 172 19.92 8.37 4.92
C GLY A 172 19.51 9.70 5.55
N LYS A 173 19.09 10.70 4.74
CA LYS A 173 18.73 12.04 5.21
C LYS A 173 17.27 12.21 5.60
N ILE A 174 16.46 11.15 5.51
CA ILE A 174 15.06 11.20 5.92
C ILE A 174 14.93 11.56 7.40
N THR A 175 14.04 12.51 7.71
CA THR A 175 13.72 12.93 9.09
C THR A 175 12.31 12.52 9.52
N HIS A 176 11.36 12.46 8.58
CA HIS A 176 9.97 12.09 8.83
C HIS A 176 9.48 11.11 7.78
N PHE A 177 8.85 10.05 8.24
CA PHE A 177 8.15 9.09 7.40
C PHE A 177 6.64 9.16 7.66
N VAL A 178 5.85 9.35 6.60
CA VAL A 178 4.40 9.55 6.66
C VAL A 178 3.67 8.42 5.93
N SER A 179 2.79 7.72 6.62
CA SER A 179 2.06 6.59 6.04
C SER A 179 0.61 6.51 6.53
N SER A 180 -0.29 6.33 5.60
CA SER A 180 -1.69 5.98 5.86
C SER A 180 -1.81 4.60 6.51
N MET A 181 -2.66 4.48 7.55
CA MET A 181 -2.84 3.24 8.31
C MET A 181 -4.12 2.51 7.86
N GLY A 182 -3.93 1.45 7.04
CA GLY A 182 -4.96 0.45 6.72
C GLY A 182 -4.72 -0.84 7.53
N THR A 183 -4.04 -1.84 6.93
CA THR A 183 -3.59 -3.04 7.65
C THR A 183 -2.45 -2.76 8.62
N THR A 184 -1.85 -1.59 8.55
CA THR A 184 -0.64 -1.14 9.25
C THR A 184 0.68 -1.77 8.79
N GLY A 185 0.67 -2.78 7.94
CA GLY A 185 1.89 -3.47 7.49
C GLY A 185 2.96 -2.53 6.92
N THR A 186 2.55 -1.53 6.13
CA THR A 186 3.47 -0.56 5.52
C THR A 186 4.21 0.26 6.57
N ILE A 187 3.47 0.87 7.51
CA ILE A 187 4.10 1.70 8.55
C ILE A 187 4.92 0.84 9.52
N MET A 188 4.48 -0.36 9.84
CA MET A 188 5.21 -1.26 10.74
C MET A 188 6.53 -1.75 10.14
N GLY A 189 6.53 -2.17 8.88
CA GLY A 189 7.76 -2.64 8.23
C GLY A 189 8.77 -1.53 8.01
N ILE A 190 8.32 -0.37 7.51
CA ILE A 190 9.20 0.76 7.22
C ILE A 190 9.71 1.38 8.52
N SER A 191 8.85 1.57 9.54
CA SER A 191 9.29 2.13 10.83
C SER A 191 10.34 1.25 11.50
N LYS A 192 10.17 -0.07 11.47
CA LYS A 192 11.17 -1.00 11.98
C LYS A 192 12.52 -0.77 11.34
N TYR A 193 12.57 -0.76 10.00
CA TYR A 193 13.81 -0.56 9.26
C TYR A 193 14.43 0.81 9.52
N LEU A 194 13.64 1.89 9.41
CA LEU A 194 14.15 3.26 9.56
C LEU A 194 14.67 3.54 10.98
N LYS A 195 13.96 3.08 12.01
CA LYS A 195 14.39 3.23 13.41
C LYS A 195 15.67 2.44 13.73
N GLU A 196 15.90 1.32 13.07
CA GLU A 196 17.17 0.56 13.17
C GLU A 196 18.34 1.33 12.51
N GLN A 197 18.07 2.09 11.43
CA GLN A 197 19.10 2.91 10.78
C GLN A 197 19.34 4.24 11.53
N ASN A 198 18.28 4.90 11.95
CA ASN A 198 18.33 6.15 12.71
C ASN A 198 17.09 6.26 13.62
N PRO A 199 17.25 6.16 14.95
CA PRO A 199 16.13 6.21 15.88
C PRO A 199 15.43 7.57 15.95
N ASP A 200 16.06 8.65 15.45
CA ASP A 200 15.50 10.00 15.47
C ASP A 200 14.47 10.24 14.35
N VAL A 201 14.38 9.35 13.36
CA VAL A 201 13.37 9.47 12.29
C VAL A 201 11.96 9.42 12.89
N GLN A 202 11.20 10.48 12.67
CA GLN A 202 9.82 10.58 13.16
C GLN A 202 8.88 9.77 12.28
N ILE A 203 8.12 8.87 12.88
CA ILE A 203 7.14 8.01 12.20
C ILE A 203 5.74 8.57 12.44
N VAL A 204 5.10 9.00 11.35
CA VAL A 204 3.79 9.65 11.40
C VAL A 204 2.74 8.75 10.74
N GLY A 205 1.84 8.23 11.55
CA GLY A 205 0.70 7.44 11.12
C GLY A 205 -0.52 8.34 10.81
N LEU A 206 -1.24 7.99 9.76
CA LEU A 206 -2.42 8.76 9.32
C LEU A 206 -3.67 7.90 9.43
N GLN A 207 -4.73 8.49 9.99
CA GLN A 207 -6.06 7.90 10.05
C GLN A 207 -7.13 8.91 9.61
N PRO A 208 -8.33 8.46 9.17
CA PRO A 208 -9.41 9.39 8.85
C PRO A 208 -9.81 10.21 10.08
N ALA A 209 -10.10 11.50 9.89
CA ALA A 209 -10.74 12.30 10.93
C ALA A 209 -12.10 11.70 11.29
N GLU A 210 -12.64 12.05 12.46
CA GLU A 210 -13.96 11.59 12.87
C GLU A 210 -15.03 11.96 11.84
N GLY A 211 -15.88 11.01 11.46
CA GLY A 211 -16.87 11.16 10.41
C GLY A 211 -16.34 11.12 8.98
N SER A 212 -15.02 11.02 8.76
CA SER A 212 -14.41 10.88 7.44
C SER A 212 -14.31 9.43 7.01
N ASN A 213 -14.56 9.17 5.71
CA ASN A 213 -14.38 7.86 5.09
C ASN A 213 -13.39 7.97 3.94
N ILE A 214 -12.16 7.49 4.15
CA ILE A 214 -11.08 7.52 3.16
C ILE A 214 -10.78 6.09 2.71
N PRO A 215 -10.95 5.74 1.43
CA PRO A 215 -10.65 4.40 0.93
C PRO A 215 -9.21 3.96 1.24
N GLY A 216 -9.08 2.73 1.78
CA GLY A 216 -7.78 2.12 2.06
C GLY A 216 -7.16 2.43 3.42
N ILE A 217 -7.72 3.37 4.18
CA ILE A 217 -7.29 3.66 5.55
C ILE A 217 -8.45 3.58 6.53
N ARG A 218 -8.16 3.40 7.81
CA ARG A 218 -9.17 3.22 8.84
C ARG A 218 -8.75 3.90 10.14
N ARG A 219 -9.75 4.42 10.88
CA ARG A 219 -9.65 4.70 12.30
C ARG A 219 -10.06 3.42 13.03
N TRP A 220 -9.09 2.69 13.53
CA TRP A 220 -9.35 1.42 14.19
C TRP A 220 -9.84 1.61 15.63
N PRO A 221 -10.98 1.03 16.02
CA PRO A 221 -11.28 0.82 17.44
C PRO A 221 -10.21 -0.09 18.06
N THR A 222 -9.90 0.11 19.33
CA THR A 222 -8.82 -0.60 20.03
C THR A 222 -8.96 -2.13 19.93
N GLU A 223 -10.18 -2.63 20.04
CA GLU A 223 -10.51 -4.06 19.97
C GLU A 223 -10.36 -4.70 18.58
N TYR A 224 -10.29 -3.87 17.53
CA TYR A 224 -10.16 -4.32 16.13
C TYR A 224 -8.82 -3.96 15.48
N LEU A 225 -7.88 -3.47 16.28
CA LEU A 225 -6.53 -3.17 15.77
C LEU A 225 -5.94 -4.41 15.08
N PRO A 226 -5.29 -4.26 13.91
CA PRO A 226 -4.54 -5.34 13.29
C PRO A 226 -3.52 -5.91 14.28
N THR A 227 -3.42 -7.24 14.38
CA THR A 227 -2.52 -7.90 15.33
C THR A 227 -1.03 -7.66 15.04
N ILE A 228 -0.73 -7.20 13.82
CA ILE A 228 0.63 -6.80 13.40
C ILE A 228 0.98 -5.36 13.81
N PHE A 229 0.04 -4.59 14.39
CA PHE A 229 0.28 -3.20 14.79
C PHE A 229 0.99 -3.10 16.14
N ASP A 230 2.05 -2.30 16.18
CA ASP A 230 2.80 -1.94 17.38
C ASP A 230 2.81 -0.41 17.51
N ALA A 231 2.00 0.10 18.44
CA ALA A 231 1.83 1.53 18.67
C ALA A 231 3.14 2.23 19.11
N SER A 232 4.07 1.51 19.74
CA SER A 232 5.35 2.06 20.19
C SER A 232 6.26 2.51 19.04
N ARG A 233 5.98 2.10 17.83
CA ARG A 233 6.73 2.46 16.60
C ARG A 233 6.20 3.69 15.90
N VAL A 234 5.10 4.28 16.35
CA VAL A 234 4.47 5.46 15.75
C VAL A 234 4.62 6.63 16.69
N ASP A 235 5.42 7.62 16.29
CA ASP A 235 5.74 8.78 17.13
C ASP A 235 4.58 9.79 17.18
N ARG A 236 3.82 9.89 16.08
CA ARG A 236 2.66 10.82 15.97
C ARG A 236 1.57 10.20 15.10
N ILE A 237 0.32 10.39 15.50
CA ILE A 237 -0.86 10.09 14.66
C ILE A 237 -1.51 11.41 14.27
N MET A 238 -1.84 11.57 12.98
CA MET A 238 -2.55 12.72 12.45
C MET A 238 -3.88 12.28 11.85
N ASP A 239 -4.92 13.03 12.19
CA ASP A 239 -6.26 12.88 11.64
C ASP A 239 -6.39 13.62 10.31
N ILE A 240 -6.91 12.96 9.29
CA ILE A 240 -7.05 13.54 7.95
C ILE A 240 -8.53 13.76 7.64
N PRO A 241 -8.94 15.02 7.41
CA PRO A 241 -10.27 15.31 6.87
C PRO A 241 -10.38 14.77 5.44
N GLN A 242 -11.48 14.08 5.13
CA GLN A 242 -11.73 13.51 3.80
C GLN A 242 -11.66 14.58 2.71
N ILE A 243 -12.26 15.76 2.95
CA ILE A 243 -12.28 16.86 1.99
C ILE A 243 -10.87 17.34 1.61
N GLU A 244 -9.95 17.41 2.58
CA GLU A 244 -8.57 17.81 2.35
C GLU A 244 -7.79 16.73 1.59
N ALA A 245 -8.05 15.45 1.90
CA ALA A 245 -7.45 14.34 1.18
C ALA A 245 -7.87 14.32 -0.29
N GLU A 246 -9.16 14.49 -0.58
CA GLU A 246 -9.70 14.52 -1.94
C GLU A 246 -9.19 15.73 -2.73
N LYS A 247 -9.24 16.93 -2.13
CA LYS A 247 -8.70 18.16 -2.72
C LYS A 247 -7.22 18.01 -3.06
N THR A 248 -6.42 17.52 -2.13
CA THR A 248 -4.99 17.35 -2.35
C THR A 248 -4.70 16.28 -3.40
N ALA A 249 -5.50 15.20 -3.50
CA ALA A 249 -5.37 14.21 -4.57
C ALA A 249 -5.60 14.86 -5.96
N ARG A 250 -6.60 15.73 -6.11
CA ARG A 250 -6.83 16.49 -7.35
C ARG A 250 -5.68 17.46 -7.66
N GLN A 251 -5.23 18.21 -6.64
CA GLN A 251 -4.10 19.12 -6.78
C GLN A 251 -2.81 18.40 -7.16
N LEU A 252 -2.55 17.22 -6.57
CA LEU A 252 -1.39 16.38 -6.90
C LEU A 252 -1.36 16.04 -8.39
N SER A 253 -2.53 15.69 -8.96
CA SER A 253 -2.64 15.44 -10.40
C SER A 253 -2.42 16.71 -11.24
N ARG A 254 -3.07 17.84 -10.87
CA ARG A 254 -3.07 19.07 -11.67
C ARG A 254 -1.74 19.83 -11.60
N THR A 255 -1.01 19.74 -10.48
CA THR A 255 0.18 20.56 -10.25
C THR A 255 1.48 19.78 -10.26
N GLU A 256 1.49 18.53 -9.85
CA GLU A 256 2.70 17.68 -9.83
C GLU A 256 2.69 16.60 -10.94
N GLY A 257 1.58 16.44 -11.66
CA GLY A 257 1.43 15.38 -12.67
C GLY A 257 1.34 13.97 -12.09
N ILE A 258 1.02 13.86 -10.80
CA ILE A 258 0.92 12.57 -10.09
C ILE A 258 -0.54 12.25 -9.84
N SER A 259 -1.11 11.35 -10.64
CA SER A 259 -2.49 10.87 -10.44
C SER A 259 -2.51 9.77 -9.38
N ALA A 260 -3.19 10.03 -8.27
CA ALA A 260 -3.20 9.13 -7.10
C ALA A 260 -4.56 9.13 -6.40
N GLY A 261 -4.79 8.11 -5.55
CA GLY A 261 -6.03 7.97 -4.79
C GLY A 261 -6.13 8.89 -3.58
N VAL A 262 -7.29 8.83 -2.89
CA VAL A 262 -7.64 9.73 -1.79
C VAL A 262 -6.67 9.60 -0.61
N SER A 263 -6.28 8.37 -0.24
CA SER A 263 -5.32 8.14 0.86
C SER A 263 -3.94 8.75 0.58
N SER A 264 -3.55 8.78 -0.69
CA SER A 264 -2.32 9.42 -1.15
C SER A 264 -2.40 10.94 -1.03
N GLY A 265 -3.56 11.53 -1.41
CA GLY A 265 -3.82 12.95 -1.19
C GLY A 265 -3.73 13.32 0.30
N GLY A 266 -4.30 12.50 1.18
CA GLY A 266 -4.17 12.68 2.63
C GLY A 266 -2.72 12.61 3.12
N ALA A 267 -1.92 11.68 2.58
CA ALA A 267 -0.51 11.56 2.94
C ALA A 267 0.30 12.81 2.50
N VAL A 268 0.02 13.33 1.32
CA VAL A 268 0.66 14.57 0.83
C VAL A 268 0.20 15.78 1.64
N TRP A 269 -1.10 15.90 1.94
CA TRP A 269 -1.61 16.98 2.79
C TRP A 269 -0.93 17.01 4.17
N ALA A 270 -0.87 15.87 4.84
CA ALA A 270 -0.20 15.75 6.13
C ALA A 270 1.30 16.09 6.05
N SER A 271 1.97 15.68 4.97
CA SER A 271 3.38 15.98 4.73
C SER A 271 3.64 17.46 4.53
N ILE A 272 2.73 18.20 3.86
CA ILE A 272 2.81 19.65 3.71
C ILE A 272 2.64 20.31 5.09
N LYS A 273 1.69 19.86 5.92
CA LYS A 273 1.53 20.39 7.28
C LYS A 273 2.77 20.17 8.14
N LEU A 274 3.38 19.01 8.06
CA LEU A 274 4.66 18.73 8.75
C LEU A 274 5.80 19.59 8.20
N ALA A 275 5.82 19.87 6.90
CA ALA A 275 6.83 20.74 6.28
C ALA A 275 6.70 22.19 6.75
N GLU A 276 5.48 22.69 6.98
CA GLU A 276 5.22 24.00 7.57
C GLU A 276 5.74 24.10 9.02
N GLU A 277 5.60 23.02 9.79
CA GLU A 277 6.08 22.92 11.18
C GLU A 277 7.61 22.74 11.28
N ASN A 278 8.25 22.13 10.24
CA ASN A 278 9.64 21.67 10.27
C ASN A 278 10.42 22.12 9.02
N PRO A 279 10.91 23.37 8.95
CA PRO A 279 11.50 23.94 7.73
C PRO A 279 12.71 23.18 7.15
N GLN A 280 13.46 22.45 7.97
CA GLN A 280 14.65 21.70 7.53
C GLN A 280 14.40 20.20 7.31
N ALA A 281 13.14 19.77 7.43
CA ALA A 281 12.81 18.35 7.34
C ALA A 281 12.99 17.79 5.93
N VAL A 282 13.36 16.51 5.88
CA VAL A 282 13.26 15.65 4.70
C VAL A 282 12.14 14.64 5.00
N ILE A 283 10.98 14.88 4.39
CA ILE A 283 9.74 14.15 4.66
C ILE A 283 9.46 13.20 3.51
N VAL A 284 9.26 11.93 3.78
CA VAL A 284 8.84 10.93 2.78
C VAL A 284 7.44 10.47 3.09
N CYS A 285 6.52 10.60 2.12
CA CYS A 285 5.17 10.03 2.21
C CYS A 285 4.94 8.92 1.18
N ILE A 286 4.05 7.99 1.51
CA ILE A 286 3.63 6.93 0.60
C ILE A 286 2.46 7.42 -0.27
N VAL A 287 2.66 7.43 -1.59
CA VAL A 287 1.61 7.54 -2.61
C VAL A 287 1.17 6.13 -2.95
N CYS A 288 0.07 5.69 -2.32
CA CYS A 288 -0.30 4.28 -2.19
C CYS A 288 -0.69 3.60 -3.50
N ASP A 289 -1.40 4.30 -4.38
CA ASP A 289 -1.98 3.75 -5.60
C ASP A 289 -2.21 4.82 -6.66
N ARG A 290 -2.66 4.37 -7.86
CA ARG A 290 -2.95 5.26 -8.98
C ARG A 290 -4.39 5.77 -8.94
N GLY A 291 -4.57 6.99 -9.49
CA GLY A 291 -5.87 7.67 -9.55
C GLY A 291 -6.88 7.03 -10.51
N ASP A 292 -6.43 6.24 -11.49
CA ASP A 292 -7.30 5.53 -12.45
C ASP A 292 -8.32 4.58 -11.77
N ARG A 293 -8.07 4.17 -10.55
CA ARG A 293 -8.99 3.35 -9.72
C ARG A 293 -10.15 4.12 -9.10
N TYR A 294 -10.19 5.42 -9.30
CA TYR A 294 -11.15 6.34 -8.67
C TYR A 294 -11.95 7.15 -9.69
N LEU A 295 -11.86 6.81 -11.00
CA LEU A 295 -12.53 7.56 -12.06
C LEU A 295 -14.06 7.55 -11.93
N SER A 296 -14.64 6.41 -11.57
CA SER A 296 -16.09 6.27 -11.36
C SER A 296 -16.58 6.85 -10.02
N THR A 297 -15.67 7.16 -9.08
CA THR A 297 -16.05 7.67 -7.76
C THR A 297 -16.39 9.16 -7.74
N GLY A 298 -16.17 9.87 -8.85
CA GLY A 298 -16.34 11.32 -8.93
C GLY A 298 -15.19 12.12 -8.34
N LEU A 299 -14.11 11.50 -7.83
CA LEU A 299 -12.97 12.19 -7.22
C LEU A 299 -12.40 13.31 -8.10
N PHE A 300 -12.30 13.07 -9.39
CA PHE A 300 -11.70 14.01 -10.35
C PHE A 300 -12.73 14.85 -11.13
N SER A 301 -14.02 14.68 -10.85
CA SER A 301 -15.11 15.39 -11.55
C SER A 301 -15.52 16.70 -10.83
N VAL A 302 -14.93 17.00 -9.69
CA VAL A 302 -15.23 18.20 -8.90
C VAL A 302 -14.19 19.29 -9.22
N GLU A 303 -14.65 20.52 -9.42
CA GLU A 303 -13.79 21.72 -9.47
C GLU A 303 -13.56 22.22 -8.04
N ASP A 304 -12.29 22.54 -7.70
CA ASP A 304 -11.89 23.08 -6.40
C ASP A 304 -11.91 24.61 -6.41
#